data_a2853389c6545b882ac331dc9adc3b9a
#
_entry.id   a2853389c6545b882ac331dc9adc3b9a
#
_cell.length_a   1.000
_cell.length_b   1.000
_cell.length_c   1.000
_cell.angle_alpha   90.00
_cell.angle_beta   90.00
_cell.angle_gamma   90.00
#
_symmetry.space_group_name_H-M   'P 1'
#
loop_
_entity.id
_entity.type
_entity.pdbx_description
1 polymer ?
#
loop_
_entity_poly.entity_id
_entity_poly.type
_entity_poly.pdbx_seq_one_letter_code
_entity_poly.pdbx_strand_id
1 'polypeptide(L)'
;MLRAPRVLAVLLVAVAACTRPLAIGDTTAKPVCREAVALSDRHPLPITWLGPTGDRDRARLADWCAMVGPVLYEPQPRRSTTRPVDHVAIVSWNTHVGGGDLDRLLDALQRGELTRGEPFDAVVLLLQEMYRHGEGVPERATIRSAIPSRIVDVFHAAHTRDVRRVARERGLSVLYTPSMRNGAAPDDPEDRGNAILSTLALSDPAAIELPLERQRRVVAVATVGGQTTAGMPWRLRVANVHLDTALALLHGGPLAARRRQADALIAALTRDASFAGPTVLAGDFNAWLGEREPAVRQLRAAFPDAPPGGRGATWIGPLGIHATLDYVFVRGSVGSIQVQRLSSRFGSDHFPLLAVIRF
;
A
#
# COMPACT_ATOMS: atom_id res chain seq x y z
N MET A 1 66.55 -21.51 17.28
CA MET A 1 65.67 -20.42 17.79
C MET A 1 64.45 -20.35 16.91
N LEU A 2 63.40 -21.05 17.29
CA LEU A 2 62.11 -21.12 16.58
C LEU A 2 61.14 -20.06 17.16
N ARG A 3 60.67 -19.14 16.31
CA ARG A 3 59.64 -18.18 16.70
C ARG A 3 58.26 -18.79 16.43
N ALA A 4 57.44 -18.89 17.50
CA ALA A 4 56.07 -19.32 17.44
C ALA A 4 55.14 -18.20 16.85
N PRO A 5 54.11 -18.54 16.06
CA PRO A 5 53.15 -17.59 15.59
C PRO A 5 52.11 -17.27 16.68
N ARG A 6 51.89 -15.99 16.93
CA ARG A 6 50.78 -15.50 17.78
C ARG A 6 49.48 -15.66 17.03
N VAL A 7 48.64 -16.56 17.51
CA VAL A 7 47.25 -16.69 17.05
C VAL A 7 46.43 -15.55 17.67
N LEU A 8 45.94 -14.64 16.85
CA LEU A 8 45.02 -13.57 17.23
C LEU A 8 43.62 -14.16 17.28
N ALA A 9 43.10 -14.46 18.47
CA ALA A 9 41.72 -14.87 18.67
C ALA A 9 40.82 -13.63 18.54
N VAL A 10 40.07 -13.53 17.44
CA VAL A 10 38.98 -12.54 17.27
C VAL A 10 37.76 -13.06 17.99
N LEU A 11 37.44 -12.46 19.13
CA LEU A 11 36.18 -12.71 19.85
C LEU A 11 35.03 -12.03 19.06
N LEU A 12 34.26 -12.81 18.32
CA LEU A 12 32.98 -12.39 17.77
C LEU A 12 31.95 -12.36 18.91
N VAL A 13 31.71 -11.18 19.48
CA VAL A 13 30.57 -10.96 20.37
C VAL A 13 29.33 -10.87 19.49
N ALA A 14 28.58 -11.95 19.41
CA ALA A 14 27.23 -11.95 18.84
C ALA A 14 26.31 -11.20 19.81
N VAL A 15 26.10 -9.92 19.58
CA VAL A 15 25.01 -9.17 20.23
C VAL A 15 23.69 -9.68 19.61
N ALA A 16 23.08 -10.67 20.25
CA ALA A 16 21.70 -11.05 20.00
C ALA A 16 20.82 -9.87 20.42
N ALA A 17 20.56 -8.94 19.51
CA ALA A 17 19.51 -7.96 19.69
C ALA A 17 18.19 -8.73 19.75
N CYS A 18 17.66 -8.93 20.96
CA CYS A 18 16.30 -9.39 21.18
C CYS A 18 15.35 -8.33 20.60
N THR A 19 15.08 -8.39 19.30
CA THR A 19 14.01 -7.64 18.68
C THR A 19 12.70 -8.28 19.13
N ARG A 20 12.10 -7.73 20.20
CA ARG A 20 10.72 -8.09 20.54
C ARG A 20 9.85 -7.79 19.31
N PRO A 21 9.03 -8.75 18.85
CA PRO A 21 8.09 -8.45 17.77
C PRO A 21 7.21 -7.27 18.21
N LEU A 22 7.02 -6.32 17.31
CA LEU A 22 6.19 -5.16 17.57
C LEU A 22 4.77 -5.64 17.80
N ALA A 23 4.24 -5.42 19.02
CA ALA A 23 2.85 -5.75 19.30
C ALA A 23 1.97 -4.72 18.57
N ILE A 24 1.19 -5.18 17.60
CA ILE A 24 0.18 -4.39 16.92
C ILE A 24 -1.16 -4.70 17.58
N GLY A 25 -1.87 -3.68 17.99
CA GLY A 25 -3.19 -3.78 18.59
C GLY A 25 -4.08 -2.62 18.22
N ASP A 26 -5.34 -2.71 18.57
CA ASP A 26 -6.28 -1.59 18.43
C ASP A 26 -5.85 -0.48 19.39
N THR A 27 -5.71 0.74 18.88
CA THR A 27 -5.27 1.90 19.65
C THR A 27 -6.43 2.83 19.92
N THR A 28 -6.80 3.00 21.19
CA THR A 28 -7.94 3.81 21.62
C THR A 28 -7.74 5.33 21.53
N ALA A 29 -6.50 5.84 21.50
CA ALA A 29 -6.22 7.25 21.29
C ALA A 29 -6.27 7.59 19.79
N LYS A 30 -7.17 8.50 19.40
CA LYS A 30 -7.42 8.89 18.00
C LYS A 30 -6.82 10.26 17.68
N PRO A 31 -5.55 10.38 17.26
CA PRO A 31 -5.10 11.59 16.58
C PRO A 31 -5.85 11.76 15.25
N VAL A 32 -5.98 12.99 14.77
CA VAL A 32 -6.79 13.36 13.58
C VAL A 32 -6.51 12.48 12.35
N CYS A 33 -5.28 12.06 12.13
CA CYS A 33 -4.94 11.19 11.00
C CYS A 33 -5.60 9.80 11.04
N ARG A 34 -6.12 9.40 12.19
CA ARG A 34 -6.79 8.11 12.41
C ARG A 34 -8.30 8.22 12.35
N GLU A 35 -8.82 9.41 12.14
CA GLU A 35 -10.23 9.62 11.87
C GLU A 35 -10.48 9.38 10.38
N ALA A 36 -11.59 8.73 10.07
CA ALA A 36 -12.08 8.63 8.70
C ALA A 36 -13.22 9.61 8.51
N VAL A 37 -13.24 10.30 7.38
CA VAL A 37 -14.29 11.22 7.00
C VAL A 37 -14.82 10.88 5.61
N ALA A 38 -16.12 11.08 5.42
CA ALA A 38 -16.74 10.92 4.11
C ALA A 38 -16.17 11.93 3.10
N LEU A 39 -16.16 11.53 1.84
CA LEU A 39 -15.69 12.35 0.75
C LEU A 39 -16.61 13.53 0.45
N SER A 40 -17.94 13.36 0.67
CA SER A 40 -18.98 14.32 0.29
C SER A 40 -19.12 15.48 1.26
N ASP A 41 -19.22 15.18 2.55
CA ASP A 41 -19.64 16.12 3.60
C ASP A 41 -18.76 16.06 4.85
N ARG A 42 -17.72 15.23 4.82
CA ARG A 42 -16.75 15.05 5.90
C ARG A 42 -17.35 14.57 7.24
N HIS A 43 -18.53 13.95 7.21
CA HIS A 43 -19.02 13.33 8.44
C HIS A 43 -18.07 12.17 8.84
N PRO A 44 -17.90 11.94 10.16
CA PRO A 44 -17.06 10.87 10.66
C PRO A 44 -17.60 9.49 10.26
N LEU A 45 -16.69 8.59 9.85
CA LEU A 45 -17.00 7.21 9.51
C LEU A 45 -16.13 6.26 10.37
N PRO A 46 -16.65 5.08 10.72
CA PRO A 46 -15.87 4.12 11.48
C PRO A 46 -14.73 3.54 10.62
N ILE A 47 -13.56 3.40 11.24
CA ILE A 47 -12.41 2.71 10.67
C ILE A 47 -11.68 1.94 11.77
N THR A 48 -11.24 0.72 11.48
CA THR A 48 -10.36 -0.03 12.36
C THR A 48 -8.93 0.44 12.18
N TRP A 49 -8.28 0.81 13.29
CA TRP A 49 -6.90 1.27 13.24
C TRP A 49 -5.99 0.34 14.04
N LEU A 50 -5.10 -0.37 13.34
CA LEU A 50 -4.09 -1.24 13.93
C LEU A 50 -2.73 -0.54 13.94
N GLY A 51 -2.09 -0.50 15.09
CA GLY A 51 -0.80 0.16 15.22
C GLY A 51 -0.01 -0.31 16.45
N PRO A 52 1.20 0.22 16.65
CA PRO A 52 2.02 -0.17 17.78
C PRO A 52 1.34 0.19 19.10
N THR A 53 1.42 -0.72 20.06
CA THR A 53 0.87 -0.55 21.41
C THR A 53 1.86 0.14 22.36
N GLY A 54 3.16 0.19 22.03
CA GLY A 54 4.20 0.83 22.83
C GLY A 54 4.17 2.36 22.76
N ASP A 55 4.29 3.05 23.90
CA ASP A 55 4.21 4.51 24.00
C ASP A 55 5.25 5.21 23.12
N ARG A 56 6.47 4.71 23.09
CA ARG A 56 7.55 5.31 22.30
C ARG A 56 7.24 5.31 20.81
N ASP A 57 6.75 4.19 20.29
CA ASP A 57 6.45 4.09 18.87
C ASP A 57 5.20 4.88 18.52
N ARG A 58 4.21 4.91 19.42
CA ARG A 58 3.04 5.79 19.28
C ARG A 58 3.42 7.26 19.24
N ALA A 59 4.31 7.72 20.10
CA ALA A 59 4.77 9.11 20.13
C ALA A 59 5.49 9.48 18.81
N ARG A 60 6.39 8.63 18.32
CA ARG A 60 7.08 8.84 17.03
C ARG A 60 6.10 8.92 15.85
N LEU A 61 5.09 8.07 15.83
CA LEU A 61 4.06 8.09 14.79
C LEU A 61 3.12 9.29 14.90
N ALA A 62 2.88 9.81 16.12
CA ALA A 62 2.06 10.98 16.34
C ALA A 62 2.61 12.22 15.62
N ASP A 63 3.93 12.38 15.58
CA ASP A 63 4.61 13.48 14.89
C ASP A 63 4.30 13.48 13.38
N TRP A 64 4.37 12.30 12.76
CA TRP A 64 4.01 12.15 11.35
C TRP A 64 2.52 12.34 11.09
N CYS A 65 1.70 11.86 12.04
CA CYS A 65 0.25 11.94 11.99
C CYS A 65 -0.25 13.38 12.03
N ALA A 66 0.39 14.22 12.84
CA ALA A 66 0.00 15.64 12.98
C ALA A 66 0.18 16.47 11.69
N MET A 67 0.86 15.94 10.70
CA MET A 67 1.17 16.66 9.45
C MET A 67 0.37 16.21 8.24
N VAL A 68 -0.52 15.25 8.40
CA VAL A 68 -1.40 14.75 7.34
C VAL A 68 -2.86 14.98 7.71
N GLY A 69 -3.73 14.96 6.72
CA GLY A 69 -5.16 15.04 6.96
C GLY A 69 -5.77 13.71 7.42
N PRO A 70 -7.09 13.69 7.67
CA PRO A 70 -7.82 12.47 8.03
C PRO A 70 -7.84 11.45 6.90
N VAL A 71 -8.16 10.21 7.22
CA VAL A 71 -8.49 9.19 6.21
C VAL A 71 -9.72 9.62 5.43
N LEU A 72 -9.73 9.39 4.12
CA LEU A 72 -10.95 9.56 3.31
C LEU A 72 -11.60 8.20 3.09
N TYR A 73 -12.88 8.10 3.37
CA TYR A 73 -13.63 6.87 3.18
C TYR A 73 -15.01 7.16 2.58
N GLU A 74 -15.22 6.73 1.34
CA GLU A 74 -16.52 6.71 0.69
C GLU A 74 -16.87 5.26 0.36
N PRO A 75 -17.74 4.62 1.16
CA PRO A 75 -17.98 3.19 1.04
C PRO A 75 -18.72 2.78 -0.24
N GLN A 76 -19.49 3.69 -0.83
CA GLN A 76 -20.33 3.36 -1.97
C GLN A 76 -19.88 4.07 -3.24
N PRO A 77 -19.76 3.35 -4.36
CA PRO A 77 -19.56 3.99 -5.65
C PRO A 77 -20.86 4.72 -6.05
N ARG A 78 -20.76 5.83 -6.79
CA ARG A 78 -21.93 6.59 -7.26
C ARG A 78 -22.85 5.76 -8.17
N ARG A 79 -22.29 4.79 -8.85
CA ARG A 79 -23.02 3.84 -9.70
C ARG A 79 -22.82 2.45 -9.13
N SER A 80 -23.64 2.09 -8.16
CA SER A 80 -23.65 0.72 -7.67
C SER A 80 -24.14 -0.20 -8.79
N THR A 81 -23.37 -1.26 -9.07
CA THR A 81 -23.84 -2.32 -9.96
C THR A 81 -24.60 -3.36 -9.15
N THR A 82 -25.82 -3.68 -9.59
CA THR A 82 -26.58 -4.83 -9.09
C THR A 82 -26.30 -6.08 -9.95
N ARG A 83 -25.42 -5.96 -10.94
CA ARG A 83 -25.07 -7.06 -11.84
C ARG A 83 -24.21 -8.09 -11.11
N PRO A 84 -24.32 -9.37 -11.49
CA PRO A 84 -23.39 -10.38 -11.05
C PRO A 84 -21.94 -10.00 -11.37
N VAL A 85 -21.02 -10.44 -10.53
CA VAL A 85 -19.58 -10.17 -10.66
C VAL A 85 -18.85 -11.50 -10.54
N ASP A 86 -18.47 -12.06 -11.66
CA ASP A 86 -17.70 -13.29 -11.74
C ASP A 86 -16.19 -13.01 -11.81
N HIS A 87 -15.82 -11.82 -12.34
CA HIS A 87 -14.42 -11.44 -12.58
C HIS A 87 -14.13 -10.05 -12.01
N VAL A 88 -13.07 -9.96 -11.21
CA VAL A 88 -12.58 -8.72 -10.66
C VAL A 88 -11.17 -8.43 -11.17
N ALA A 89 -10.98 -7.29 -11.81
CA ALA A 89 -9.67 -6.78 -12.17
C ALA A 89 -9.09 -5.97 -11.00
N ILE A 90 -7.96 -6.41 -10.46
CA ILE A 90 -7.22 -5.69 -9.41
C ILE A 90 -5.96 -5.10 -10.04
N VAL A 91 -5.79 -3.79 -9.97
CA VAL A 91 -4.58 -3.10 -10.42
C VAL A 91 -3.81 -2.60 -9.21
N SER A 92 -2.57 -3.04 -9.05
CA SER A 92 -1.63 -2.47 -8.08
C SER A 92 -0.62 -1.59 -8.80
N TRP A 93 -0.46 -0.33 -8.34
CA TRP A 93 0.40 0.61 -9.02
C TRP A 93 0.87 1.75 -8.11
N ASN A 94 2.19 1.94 -8.03
CA ASN A 94 2.77 3.15 -7.47
C ASN A 94 2.64 4.29 -8.50
N THR A 95 1.88 5.32 -8.14
CA THR A 95 1.51 6.43 -9.05
C THR A 95 2.51 7.56 -9.09
N HIS A 96 3.64 7.43 -8.37
CA HIS A 96 4.68 8.44 -8.29
C HIS A 96 4.09 9.80 -7.88
N VAL A 97 3.59 9.89 -6.64
CA VAL A 97 2.94 11.07 -6.04
C VAL A 97 1.76 11.59 -6.89
N GLY A 98 0.93 10.66 -7.39
CA GLY A 98 -0.23 10.98 -8.23
C GLY A 98 0.14 11.48 -9.63
N GLY A 99 1.41 11.41 -10.04
CA GLY A 99 1.88 11.84 -11.35
C GLY A 99 1.55 10.88 -12.49
N GLY A 100 1.14 9.66 -12.17
CA GLY A 100 0.69 8.69 -13.16
C GLY A 100 -0.65 9.07 -13.80
N ASP A 101 -0.79 8.82 -15.10
CA ASP A 101 -2.01 9.07 -15.89
C ASP A 101 -3.06 7.98 -15.61
N LEU A 102 -3.73 8.13 -14.46
CA LEU A 102 -4.75 7.20 -13.99
C LEU A 102 -5.98 7.19 -14.90
N ASP A 103 -6.32 8.32 -15.52
CA ASP A 103 -7.44 8.40 -16.45
C ASP A 103 -7.19 7.52 -17.68
N ARG A 104 -6.00 7.61 -18.27
CA ARG A 104 -5.61 6.77 -19.41
C ARG A 104 -5.57 5.29 -19.04
N LEU A 105 -5.13 4.94 -17.83
CA LEU A 105 -5.14 3.54 -17.36
C LEU A 105 -6.58 3.04 -17.24
N LEU A 106 -7.48 3.81 -16.62
CA LEU A 106 -8.89 3.44 -16.46
C LEU A 106 -9.60 3.32 -17.80
N ASP A 107 -9.37 4.25 -18.72
CA ASP A 107 -9.95 4.22 -20.06
C ASP A 107 -9.47 3.00 -20.86
N ALA A 108 -8.20 2.65 -20.76
CA ALA A 108 -7.64 1.46 -21.41
C ALA A 108 -8.19 0.15 -20.80
N LEU A 109 -8.42 0.12 -19.47
CA LEU A 109 -9.12 -0.99 -18.82
C LEU A 109 -10.56 -1.13 -19.35
N GLN A 110 -11.31 -0.04 -19.39
CA GLN A 110 -12.70 -0.05 -19.87
C GLN A 110 -12.84 -0.51 -21.32
N ARG A 111 -11.84 -0.22 -22.16
CA ARG A 111 -11.79 -0.71 -23.55
C ARG A 111 -11.29 -2.16 -23.68
N GLY A 112 -10.94 -2.82 -22.57
CA GLY A 112 -10.43 -4.19 -22.60
C GLY A 112 -8.98 -4.34 -23.12
N GLU A 113 -8.28 -3.24 -23.37
CA GLU A 113 -6.93 -3.24 -23.94
C GLU A 113 -5.89 -3.88 -23.01
N LEU A 114 -6.13 -3.83 -21.70
CA LEU A 114 -5.15 -4.27 -20.69
C LEU A 114 -5.38 -5.71 -20.22
N THR A 115 -6.54 -6.28 -20.45
CA THR A 115 -6.91 -7.62 -19.99
C THR A 115 -6.65 -8.72 -21.03
N ARG A 116 -6.07 -8.40 -22.20
CA ARG A 116 -5.85 -9.32 -23.32
C ARG A 116 -7.12 -10.07 -23.75
N GLY A 117 -8.26 -9.39 -23.68
CA GLY A 117 -9.56 -9.95 -24.00
C GLY A 117 -10.22 -10.73 -22.87
N GLU A 118 -9.57 -10.88 -21.72
CA GLU A 118 -10.21 -11.44 -20.53
C GLU A 118 -11.27 -10.45 -20.00
N PRO A 119 -12.52 -10.91 -19.84
CA PRO A 119 -13.58 -10.07 -19.31
C PRO A 119 -13.36 -9.76 -17.83
N PHE A 120 -13.87 -8.64 -17.37
CA PHE A 120 -14.02 -8.31 -15.95
C PHE A 120 -15.32 -7.53 -15.74
N ASP A 121 -15.91 -7.70 -14.58
CA ASP A 121 -17.19 -7.08 -14.22
C ASP A 121 -16.98 -5.88 -13.28
N ALA A 122 -15.86 -5.91 -12.54
CA ALA A 122 -15.52 -4.89 -11.56
C ALA A 122 -14.02 -4.62 -11.52
N VAL A 123 -13.66 -3.42 -11.03
CA VAL A 123 -12.27 -2.97 -10.88
C VAL A 123 -12.00 -2.56 -9.44
N VAL A 124 -10.84 -2.97 -8.93
CA VAL A 124 -10.24 -2.49 -7.68
C VAL A 124 -8.84 -2.00 -7.98
N LEU A 125 -8.55 -0.76 -7.61
CA LEU A 125 -7.25 -0.13 -7.76
C LEU A 125 -6.57 -0.05 -6.39
N LEU A 126 -5.36 -0.55 -6.29
CA LEU A 126 -4.49 -0.48 -5.11
C LEU A 126 -3.33 0.45 -5.46
N LEU A 127 -3.48 1.73 -5.14
CA LEU A 127 -2.59 2.79 -5.60
C LEU A 127 -1.68 3.27 -4.46
N GLN A 128 -0.37 3.21 -4.67
CA GLN A 128 0.63 3.74 -3.75
C GLN A 128 1.03 5.16 -4.20
N GLU A 129 1.48 5.96 -3.27
CA GLU A 129 1.83 7.37 -3.47
C GLU A 129 0.71 8.20 -4.09
N MET A 130 -0.55 7.86 -3.80
CA MET A 130 -1.64 8.75 -4.17
C MET A 130 -1.52 10.08 -3.44
N TYR A 131 -1.96 11.12 -4.12
CA TYR A 131 -1.79 12.51 -3.73
C TYR A 131 -3.11 13.13 -3.30
N ARG A 132 -3.03 14.00 -2.28
CA ARG A 132 -4.12 14.89 -1.87
C ARG A 132 -3.56 16.27 -1.57
N HIS A 133 -4.26 17.32 -2.01
CA HIS A 133 -3.88 18.71 -1.80
C HIS A 133 -5.02 19.52 -1.17
N GLY A 134 -4.68 20.47 -0.31
CA GLY A 134 -5.59 21.49 0.21
C GLY A 134 -6.45 21.00 1.36
N GLU A 135 -7.75 21.10 1.24
CA GLU A 135 -8.70 20.90 2.31
C GLU A 135 -8.49 19.64 3.14
N GLY A 136 -8.37 19.79 4.43
CA GLY A 136 -8.16 18.71 5.41
C GLY A 136 -6.70 18.37 5.66
N VAL A 137 -5.75 18.82 4.82
CA VAL A 137 -4.32 18.69 5.08
C VAL A 137 -3.87 19.90 5.90
N PRO A 138 -3.08 19.73 7.00
CA PRO A 138 -2.56 20.84 7.77
C PRO A 138 -1.77 21.84 6.90
N GLU A 139 -2.02 23.14 7.05
CA GLU A 139 -1.36 24.18 6.25
C GLU A 139 0.15 24.20 6.46
N ARG A 140 0.61 23.91 7.68
CA ARG A 140 2.04 24.00 8.04
C ARG A 140 2.57 22.69 8.56
N ALA A 141 3.79 22.37 8.16
CA ALA A 141 4.58 21.31 8.78
C ALA A 141 5.21 21.85 10.08
N THR A 142 4.74 21.37 11.23
CA THR A 142 5.19 21.84 12.55
C THR A 142 6.38 21.06 13.10
N ILE A 143 6.65 19.86 12.60
CA ILE A 143 7.63 18.92 13.17
C ILE A 143 8.69 18.57 12.12
N ARG A 144 9.88 19.15 12.25
CA ARG A 144 10.98 18.96 11.28
C ARG A 144 11.45 17.52 11.14
N SER A 145 11.43 16.72 12.19
CA SER A 145 11.93 15.34 12.17
C SER A 145 11.03 14.39 11.37
N ALA A 146 9.81 14.79 11.10
CA ALA A 146 8.83 14.00 10.37
C ALA A 146 8.52 14.57 8.97
N ILE A 147 9.36 15.48 8.44
CA ILE A 147 9.17 16.05 7.10
C ILE A 147 10.02 15.28 6.11
N PRO A 148 9.43 14.50 5.21
CA PRO A 148 10.15 13.93 4.08
C PRO A 148 10.54 15.02 3.09
N SER A 149 11.55 14.77 2.28
CA SER A 149 11.84 15.63 1.14
C SER A 149 10.62 15.69 0.23
N ARG A 150 10.25 16.89 -0.23
CA ARG A 150 9.22 17.02 -1.26
C ARG A 150 9.72 16.33 -2.53
N ILE A 151 8.92 15.45 -3.07
CA ILE A 151 9.14 14.97 -4.42
C ILE A 151 8.56 16.05 -5.32
N VAL A 152 9.45 16.86 -5.87
CA VAL A 152 9.09 17.81 -6.95
C VAL A 152 9.09 17.00 -8.21
N ASP A 153 7.92 16.63 -8.67
CA ASP A 153 7.82 15.89 -9.90
C ASP A 153 7.79 16.82 -11.10
N VAL A 154 8.57 16.50 -12.11
CA VAL A 154 8.55 17.20 -13.40
C VAL A 154 7.18 17.02 -14.08
N PHE A 155 6.39 16.05 -13.64
CA PHE A 155 5.08 15.70 -14.20
C PHE A 155 3.90 16.34 -13.47
N HIS A 156 4.10 17.07 -12.39
CA HIS A 156 3.04 17.67 -11.57
C HIS A 156 2.03 18.53 -12.36
N ALA A 157 2.49 19.22 -13.39
CA ALA A 157 1.65 20.22 -14.01
C ALA A 157 0.51 19.66 -14.89
N ALA A 158 0.66 18.46 -15.45
CA ALA A 158 -0.27 17.96 -16.47
C ALA A 158 -1.19 16.83 -16.00
N HIS A 159 -0.70 15.95 -15.09
CA HIS A 159 -1.38 14.68 -14.80
C HIS A 159 -1.57 14.39 -13.31
N THR A 160 -1.03 15.22 -12.39
CA THR A 160 -1.22 15.00 -10.96
C THR A 160 -2.70 15.02 -10.60
N ARG A 161 -3.18 13.91 -10.08
CA ARG A 161 -4.58 13.73 -9.75
C ARG A 161 -4.77 13.61 -8.25
N ASP A 162 -5.47 14.58 -7.67
CA ASP A 162 -5.99 14.47 -6.30
C ASP A 162 -6.94 13.26 -6.19
N VAL A 163 -6.73 12.43 -5.18
CA VAL A 163 -7.50 11.21 -4.97
C VAL A 163 -9.00 11.44 -4.85
N ARG A 164 -9.40 12.57 -4.24
CA ARG A 164 -10.82 12.95 -4.09
C ARG A 164 -11.45 13.27 -5.44
N ARG A 165 -10.69 13.97 -6.28
CA ARG A 165 -11.13 14.32 -7.63
C ARG A 165 -11.34 13.08 -8.48
N VAL A 166 -10.38 12.17 -8.49
CA VAL A 166 -10.50 10.90 -9.23
C VAL A 166 -11.72 10.10 -8.77
N ALA A 167 -11.87 9.90 -7.45
CA ALA A 167 -13.01 9.16 -6.92
C ALA A 167 -14.35 9.78 -7.31
N ARG A 168 -14.48 11.12 -7.23
CA ARG A 168 -15.70 11.83 -7.61
C ARG A 168 -15.99 11.78 -9.10
N GLU A 169 -15.00 12.07 -9.95
CA GLU A 169 -15.17 12.13 -11.41
C GLU A 169 -15.48 10.76 -12.00
N ARG A 170 -14.82 9.71 -11.49
CA ARG A 170 -15.04 8.32 -11.93
C ARG A 170 -16.16 7.61 -11.18
N GLY A 171 -16.73 8.23 -10.15
CA GLY A 171 -17.83 7.65 -9.37
C GLY A 171 -17.44 6.41 -8.59
N LEU A 172 -16.19 6.33 -8.12
CA LEU A 172 -15.65 5.18 -7.40
C LEU A 172 -15.86 5.31 -5.88
N SER A 173 -15.99 4.18 -5.19
CA SER A 173 -15.74 4.12 -3.76
C SER A 173 -14.26 4.35 -3.49
N VAL A 174 -13.91 4.87 -2.31
CA VAL A 174 -12.54 5.18 -1.95
C VAL A 174 -12.25 4.92 -0.48
N LEU A 175 -11.09 4.34 -0.21
CA LEU A 175 -10.41 4.38 1.07
C LEU A 175 -9.00 4.92 0.83
N TYR A 176 -8.69 6.11 1.35
CA TYR A 176 -7.37 6.71 1.25
C TYR A 176 -6.78 6.91 2.65
N THR A 177 -5.64 6.30 2.89
CA THR A 177 -4.89 6.40 4.14
C THR A 177 -3.61 7.22 3.91
N PRO A 178 -3.56 8.48 4.38
CA PRO A 178 -2.37 9.31 4.23
C PRO A 178 -1.23 8.75 5.09
N SER A 179 -0.05 8.64 4.51
CA SER A 179 1.15 8.17 5.20
C SER A 179 2.00 9.34 5.68
N MET A 180 2.21 10.34 4.85
CA MET A 180 3.12 11.45 5.14
C MET A 180 2.75 12.70 4.34
N ARG A 181 3.18 13.86 4.85
CA ARG A 181 3.15 15.11 4.11
C ARG A 181 4.13 15.08 2.94
N ASN A 182 3.80 15.74 1.86
CA ASN A 182 4.68 15.87 0.70
C ASN A 182 5.52 17.16 0.78
N GLY A 183 6.54 17.17 1.65
CA GLY A 183 7.44 18.30 1.84
C GLY A 183 7.01 19.28 2.93
N ALA A 184 7.79 20.36 3.10
CA ALA A 184 7.66 21.32 4.20
C ALA A 184 6.99 22.63 3.78
N ALA A 185 6.74 22.85 2.49
CA ALA A 185 6.26 24.13 2.00
C ALA A 185 4.93 24.53 2.67
N PRO A 186 4.85 25.72 3.31
CA PRO A 186 3.64 26.13 4.01
C PRO A 186 2.49 26.42 3.05
N ASP A 187 2.79 26.83 1.82
CA ASP A 187 1.80 27.21 0.83
C ASP A 187 1.24 26.03 0.02
N ASP A 188 1.79 24.82 0.25
CA ASP A 188 1.36 23.58 -0.39
C ASP A 188 0.96 22.55 0.66
N PRO A 189 -0.28 22.60 1.19
CA PRO A 189 -0.80 21.60 2.11
C PRO A 189 -1.08 20.30 1.35
N GLU A 190 -0.07 19.46 1.24
CA GLU A 190 -0.10 18.22 0.48
C GLU A 190 0.21 17.02 1.36
N ASP A 191 -0.51 15.94 1.17
CA ASP A 191 -0.11 14.65 1.69
C ASP A 191 -0.18 13.55 0.62
N ARG A 192 0.52 12.45 0.89
CA ARG A 192 0.53 11.27 0.06
C ARG A 192 0.35 10.01 0.89
N GLY A 193 -0.23 8.99 0.27
CA GLY A 193 -0.54 7.75 0.96
C GLY A 193 -0.99 6.65 0.02
N ASN A 194 -1.65 5.66 0.60
CA ASN A 194 -2.20 4.54 -0.12
C ASN A 194 -3.71 4.72 -0.33
N ALA A 195 -4.19 4.45 -1.54
CA ALA A 195 -5.61 4.48 -1.87
C ALA A 195 -6.10 3.14 -2.39
N ILE A 196 -7.30 2.76 -1.97
CA ILE A 196 -8.12 1.73 -2.60
C ILE A 196 -9.28 2.45 -3.28
N LEU A 197 -9.39 2.34 -4.60
CA LEU A 197 -10.52 2.83 -5.37
C LEU A 197 -11.25 1.65 -5.99
N SER A 198 -12.58 1.65 -6.01
CA SER A 198 -13.32 0.50 -6.54
C SER A 198 -14.64 0.89 -7.21
N THR A 199 -15.02 0.11 -8.21
CA THR A 199 -16.39 0.13 -8.78
C THR A 199 -17.37 -0.63 -7.90
N LEU A 200 -16.88 -1.39 -6.90
CA LEU A 200 -17.69 -2.09 -5.90
C LEU A 200 -17.72 -1.29 -4.59
N ALA A 201 -18.71 -1.58 -3.75
CA ALA A 201 -18.72 -1.06 -2.39
C ALA A 201 -17.52 -1.56 -1.60
N LEU A 202 -16.99 -0.69 -0.73
CA LEU A 202 -15.94 -1.03 0.24
C LEU A 202 -16.57 -1.21 1.61
N SER A 203 -16.27 -2.31 2.29
CA SER A 203 -16.64 -2.56 3.67
C SER A 203 -15.41 -2.87 4.53
N ASP A 204 -15.61 -2.93 5.86
CA ASP A 204 -14.57 -3.27 6.84
C ASP A 204 -13.29 -2.46 6.65
N PRO A 205 -13.36 -1.11 6.55
CA PRO A 205 -12.18 -0.29 6.32
C PRO A 205 -11.22 -0.41 7.50
N ALA A 206 -9.96 -0.66 7.19
CA ALA A 206 -8.92 -0.69 8.21
C ALA A 206 -7.63 -0.02 7.70
N ALA A 207 -6.87 0.51 8.64
CA ALA A 207 -5.53 1.04 8.43
C ALA A 207 -4.54 0.33 9.34
N ILE A 208 -3.41 -0.09 8.80
CA ILE A 208 -2.35 -0.75 9.56
C ILE A 208 -1.11 0.14 9.54
N GLU A 209 -0.74 0.69 10.71
CA GLU A 209 0.53 1.39 10.91
C GLU A 209 1.67 0.38 10.93
N LEU A 210 2.55 0.46 9.97
CA LEU A 210 3.75 -0.36 9.97
C LEU A 210 4.81 0.21 10.92
N PRO A 211 5.76 -0.62 11.39
CA PRO A 211 6.90 -0.13 12.15
C PRO A 211 7.57 1.06 11.47
N LEU A 212 7.76 2.16 12.22
CA LEU A 212 8.42 3.36 11.71
C LEU A 212 9.92 3.11 11.57
N GLU A 213 10.38 3.02 10.35
CA GLU A 213 11.79 2.85 10.02
C GLU A 213 12.40 4.20 9.60
N ARG A 214 12.30 4.58 8.35
CA ARG A 214 12.70 5.89 7.86
C ARG A 214 11.52 6.84 7.71
N GLN A 215 10.42 6.32 7.19
CA GLN A 215 9.21 7.08 6.91
C GLN A 215 7.99 6.35 7.48
N ARG A 216 6.94 7.10 7.78
CA ARG A 216 5.67 6.49 8.18
C ARG A 216 5.04 5.76 6.99
N ARG A 217 4.63 4.52 7.21
CA ARG A 217 3.93 3.68 6.23
C ARG A 217 2.63 3.17 6.83
N VAL A 218 1.55 3.38 6.11
CA VAL A 218 0.20 2.96 6.52
C VAL A 218 -0.40 2.11 5.39
N VAL A 219 -0.83 0.91 5.72
CA VAL A 219 -1.50 0.01 4.78
C VAL A 219 -2.99 0.31 4.80
N ALA A 220 -3.60 0.46 3.62
CA ALA A 220 -5.04 0.54 3.48
C ALA A 220 -5.61 -0.86 3.28
N VAL A 221 -6.67 -1.21 4.03
CA VAL A 221 -7.35 -2.51 3.93
C VAL A 221 -8.85 -2.29 3.83
N ALA A 222 -9.49 -2.99 2.90
CA ALA A 222 -10.94 -3.01 2.79
C ALA A 222 -11.41 -4.37 2.30
N THR A 223 -12.70 -4.62 2.40
CA THR A 223 -13.37 -5.79 1.83
C THR A 223 -14.25 -5.34 0.67
N VAL A 224 -14.18 -6.03 -0.46
CA VAL A 224 -15.13 -5.97 -1.55
C VAL A 224 -15.93 -7.27 -1.62
N GLY A 225 -17.12 -7.24 -2.19
CA GLY A 225 -17.94 -8.43 -2.33
C GLY A 225 -18.97 -8.30 -3.43
N GLY A 226 -19.56 -9.43 -3.78
CA GLY A 226 -20.60 -9.52 -4.81
C GLY A 226 -21.27 -10.89 -4.81
N GLN A 227 -22.02 -11.13 -5.88
CA GLN A 227 -22.59 -12.45 -6.20
C GLN A 227 -22.15 -12.81 -7.61
N THR A 228 -21.85 -14.08 -7.83
CA THR A 228 -21.58 -14.61 -9.18
C THR A 228 -22.88 -14.73 -9.98
N THR A 229 -22.76 -14.98 -11.29
CA THR A 229 -23.89 -15.33 -12.17
C THR A 229 -24.65 -16.56 -11.67
N ALA A 230 -23.97 -17.47 -10.99
CA ALA A 230 -24.59 -18.62 -10.32
C ALA A 230 -25.27 -18.28 -8.98
N GLY A 231 -25.31 -17.01 -8.57
CA GLY A 231 -25.90 -16.57 -7.31
C GLY A 231 -25.05 -16.84 -6.06
N MET A 232 -23.80 -17.27 -6.23
CA MET A 232 -22.90 -17.56 -5.11
C MET A 232 -22.32 -16.26 -4.55
N PRO A 233 -22.53 -15.96 -3.26
CA PRO A 233 -21.92 -14.78 -2.65
C PRO A 233 -20.42 -14.98 -2.45
N TRP A 234 -19.65 -13.92 -2.65
CA TRP A 234 -18.22 -13.92 -2.41
C TRP A 234 -17.78 -12.62 -1.68
N ARG A 235 -16.70 -12.72 -0.95
CA ARG A 235 -16.02 -11.58 -0.31
C ARG A 235 -14.52 -11.72 -0.53
N LEU A 236 -13.86 -10.61 -0.75
CA LEU A 236 -12.42 -10.52 -0.98
C LEU A 236 -11.85 -9.36 -0.15
N ARG A 237 -10.93 -9.65 0.77
CA ARG A 237 -10.15 -8.62 1.44
C ARG A 237 -9.03 -8.18 0.52
N VAL A 238 -8.86 -6.87 0.37
CA VAL A 238 -7.78 -6.26 -0.39
C VAL A 238 -6.94 -5.37 0.52
N ALA A 239 -5.63 -5.48 0.42
CA ALA A 239 -4.67 -4.71 1.21
C ALA A 239 -3.66 -4.05 0.28
N ASN A 240 -3.57 -2.72 0.38
CA ASN A 240 -2.67 -1.88 -0.42
C ASN A 240 -1.46 -1.47 0.41
N VAL A 241 -0.28 -1.89 0.00
CA VAL A 241 0.98 -1.78 0.75
C VAL A 241 2.00 -0.91 0.03
N HIS A 242 2.73 -0.13 0.81
CA HIS A 242 3.96 0.51 0.37
C HIS A 242 4.99 0.40 1.51
N LEU A 243 5.98 -0.47 1.41
CA LEU A 243 7.02 -0.65 2.41
C LEU A 243 8.05 0.48 2.35
N ASP A 244 8.89 0.56 3.39
CA ASP A 244 9.87 1.64 3.52
C ASP A 244 11.02 1.50 2.51
N THR A 245 11.43 2.65 1.97
CA THR A 245 12.61 2.80 1.09
C THR A 245 13.94 2.83 1.85
N ALA A 246 13.97 2.46 3.15
CA ALA A 246 15.16 2.56 3.98
C ALA A 246 16.41 2.05 3.24
N LEU A 247 17.39 2.92 3.07
CA LEU A 247 18.69 2.59 2.48
C LEU A 247 19.81 2.64 3.53
N ALA A 248 19.50 3.13 4.74
CA ALA A 248 20.49 3.30 5.80
C ALA A 248 20.88 1.94 6.41
N LEU A 249 22.17 1.77 6.67
CA LEU A 249 22.74 0.57 7.32
C LEU A 249 22.45 0.52 8.84
N LEU A 250 21.80 1.53 9.40
CA LEU A 250 21.42 1.58 10.82
C LEU A 250 20.35 0.53 11.13
N HIS A 251 20.40 -0.04 12.36
CA HIS A 251 19.45 -1.03 12.88
C HIS A 251 19.28 -2.30 12.01
N GLY A 252 20.37 -2.77 11.40
CA GLY A 252 20.38 -3.98 10.57
C GLY A 252 20.07 -3.74 9.10
N GLY A 253 20.00 -2.47 8.69
CA GLY A 253 19.89 -2.07 7.29
C GLY A 253 18.48 -2.21 6.69
N PRO A 254 18.37 -1.91 5.39
CA PRO A 254 17.08 -1.86 4.69
C PRO A 254 16.34 -3.20 4.64
N LEU A 255 17.07 -4.31 4.57
CA LEU A 255 16.47 -5.65 4.55
C LEU A 255 15.77 -5.98 5.86
N ALA A 256 16.38 -5.63 7.00
CA ALA A 256 15.81 -5.84 8.32
C ALA A 256 14.59 -4.92 8.56
N ALA A 257 14.63 -3.68 8.08
CA ALA A 257 13.53 -2.74 8.16
C ALA A 257 12.27 -3.28 7.47
N ARG A 258 12.38 -3.65 6.19
CA ARG A 258 11.27 -4.21 5.43
C ARG A 258 10.80 -5.57 5.97
N ARG A 259 11.72 -6.36 6.50
CA ARG A 259 11.37 -7.60 7.18
C ARG A 259 10.47 -7.36 8.39
N ARG A 260 10.82 -6.39 9.29
CA ARG A 260 9.97 -6.05 10.43
C ARG A 260 8.59 -5.53 10.01
N GLN A 261 8.54 -4.74 8.94
CA GLN A 261 7.27 -4.27 8.37
C GLN A 261 6.44 -5.42 7.80
N ALA A 262 7.06 -6.39 7.12
CA ALA A 262 6.39 -7.59 6.62
C ALA A 262 5.88 -8.48 7.77
N ASP A 263 6.66 -8.68 8.83
CA ASP A 263 6.23 -9.44 10.02
C ASP A 263 4.98 -8.80 10.67
N ALA A 264 5.00 -7.47 10.84
CA ALA A 264 3.88 -6.74 11.39
C ALA A 264 2.62 -6.83 10.51
N LEU A 265 2.79 -6.71 9.21
CA LEU A 265 1.73 -6.82 8.22
C LEU A 265 1.10 -8.21 8.21
N ILE A 266 1.93 -9.26 8.17
CA ILE A 266 1.47 -10.65 8.25
C ILE A 266 0.67 -10.87 9.54
N ALA A 267 1.22 -10.44 10.67
CA ALA A 267 0.55 -10.58 11.95
C ALA A 267 -0.81 -9.87 11.99
N ALA A 268 -0.92 -8.67 11.42
CA ALA A 268 -2.17 -7.92 11.37
C ALA A 268 -3.23 -8.58 10.48
N LEU A 269 -2.84 -9.02 9.28
CA LEU A 269 -3.78 -9.61 8.31
C LEU A 269 -4.19 -11.05 8.63
N THR A 270 -3.36 -11.81 9.39
CA THR A 270 -3.65 -13.21 9.71
C THR A 270 -4.29 -13.42 11.08
N ARG A 271 -4.30 -12.40 11.96
CA ARG A 271 -4.93 -12.49 13.31
C ARG A 271 -6.46 -12.50 13.26
N ASP A 272 -7.03 -11.89 12.26
CA ASP A 272 -8.48 -11.80 12.12
C ASP A 272 -9.08 -13.13 11.65
N ALA A 273 -9.31 -14.02 12.60
CA ALA A 273 -9.95 -15.32 12.36
C ALA A 273 -11.42 -15.19 11.92
N SER A 274 -12.04 -14.03 12.08
CA SER A 274 -13.44 -13.79 11.69
C SER A 274 -13.60 -13.64 10.18
N PHE A 275 -12.54 -13.27 9.47
CA PHE A 275 -12.56 -13.15 8.01
C PHE A 275 -12.18 -14.48 7.35
N ALA A 276 -13.19 -15.20 6.86
CA ALA A 276 -13.01 -16.50 6.20
C ALA A 276 -12.72 -16.42 4.68
N GLY A 277 -12.81 -15.22 4.08
CA GLY A 277 -12.61 -15.03 2.64
C GLY A 277 -11.12 -14.95 2.23
N PRO A 278 -10.84 -15.00 0.92
CA PRO A 278 -9.51 -14.78 0.39
C PRO A 278 -9.02 -13.35 0.64
N THR A 279 -7.71 -13.20 0.75
CA THR A 279 -7.03 -11.91 0.91
C THR A 279 -6.02 -11.70 -0.20
N VAL A 280 -6.13 -10.57 -0.91
CA VAL A 280 -5.12 -10.07 -1.86
C VAL A 280 -4.34 -8.96 -1.19
N LEU A 281 -3.04 -9.13 -1.14
CA LEU A 281 -2.08 -8.15 -0.67
C LEU A 281 -1.21 -7.72 -1.85
N ALA A 282 -1.26 -6.45 -2.25
CA ALA A 282 -0.46 -5.96 -3.35
C ALA A 282 0.10 -4.56 -3.09
N GLY A 283 1.15 -4.20 -3.79
CA GLY A 283 1.78 -2.88 -3.66
C GLY A 283 3.24 -2.85 -4.01
N ASP A 284 3.88 -1.75 -3.62
CA ASP A 284 5.31 -1.52 -3.73
C ASP A 284 6.00 -1.96 -2.43
N PHE A 285 6.78 -3.02 -2.52
CA PHE A 285 7.50 -3.59 -1.37
C PHE A 285 8.93 -3.05 -1.25
N ASN A 286 9.36 -2.19 -2.17
CA ASN A 286 10.73 -1.67 -2.24
C ASN A 286 11.79 -2.78 -2.12
N ALA A 287 11.52 -3.94 -2.71
CA ALA A 287 12.28 -5.17 -2.58
C ALA A 287 13.43 -5.23 -3.59
N TRP A 288 14.49 -4.48 -3.35
CA TRP A 288 15.64 -4.35 -4.26
C TRP A 288 16.35 -5.66 -4.60
N LEU A 289 16.23 -6.69 -3.75
CA LEU A 289 16.75 -8.02 -4.02
C LEU A 289 15.71 -8.94 -4.73
N GLY A 290 14.55 -8.40 -5.12
CA GLY A 290 13.49 -9.16 -5.76
C GLY A 290 13.00 -10.32 -4.89
N GLU A 291 12.81 -11.49 -5.48
CA GLU A 291 12.37 -12.71 -4.75
C GLU A 291 13.36 -13.17 -3.65
N ARG A 292 14.59 -12.66 -3.64
CA ARG A 292 15.58 -12.96 -2.60
C ARG A 292 15.42 -12.07 -1.37
N GLU A 293 14.60 -11.03 -1.45
CA GLU A 293 14.34 -10.13 -0.32
C GLU A 293 13.70 -10.92 0.83
N PRO A 294 14.21 -10.82 2.07
CA PRO A 294 13.63 -11.53 3.22
C PRO A 294 12.16 -11.23 3.43
N ALA A 295 11.74 -9.97 3.28
CA ALA A 295 10.35 -9.56 3.38
C ALA A 295 9.46 -10.26 2.33
N VAL A 296 9.91 -10.33 1.07
CA VAL A 296 9.18 -11.02 -0.01
C VAL A 296 9.03 -12.50 0.27
N ARG A 297 10.11 -13.17 0.73
CA ARG A 297 10.06 -14.59 1.09
C ARG A 297 9.07 -14.89 2.22
N GLN A 298 9.04 -14.05 3.25
CA GLN A 298 8.09 -14.19 4.37
C GLN A 298 6.65 -14.01 3.92
N LEU A 299 6.40 -12.96 3.10
CA LEU A 299 5.08 -12.72 2.55
C LEU A 299 4.63 -13.86 1.62
N ARG A 300 5.54 -14.40 0.80
CA ARG A 300 5.25 -15.55 -0.05
C ARG A 300 4.86 -16.80 0.76
N ALA A 301 5.53 -17.02 1.90
CA ALA A 301 5.20 -18.13 2.80
C ALA A 301 3.85 -17.93 3.50
N ALA A 302 3.50 -16.69 3.86
CA ALA A 302 2.24 -16.37 4.54
C ALA A 302 1.04 -16.28 3.58
N PHE A 303 1.28 -15.96 2.30
CA PHE A 303 0.29 -15.80 1.23
C PHE A 303 0.68 -16.68 0.02
N PRO A 304 0.54 -18.02 0.14
CA PRO A 304 1.12 -18.96 -0.81
C PRO A 304 0.31 -19.13 -2.11
N ASP A 305 -0.92 -18.60 -2.17
CA ASP A 305 -1.87 -18.96 -3.22
C ASP A 305 -1.78 -18.06 -4.46
N ALA A 306 -0.86 -17.07 -4.46
CA ALA A 306 -0.60 -16.28 -5.65
C ALA A 306 0.25 -17.04 -6.67
N PRO A 307 -0.08 -16.97 -7.97
CA PRO A 307 0.83 -17.43 -9.00
C PRO A 307 2.14 -16.62 -8.92
N PRO A 308 3.26 -17.17 -9.38
CA PRO A 308 4.49 -16.41 -9.50
C PRO A 308 4.22 -15.13 -10.29
N GLY A 309 4.61 -13.98 -9.73
CA GLY A 309 4.31 -12.66 -10.28
C GLY A 309 4.79 -12.49 -11.73
N GLY A 310 4.23 -11.49 -12.40
CA GLY A 310 4.56 -11.16 -13.79
C GLY A 310 6.09 -11.05 -13.97
N ARG A 311 6.61 -11.72 -15.01
CA ARG A 311 8.04 -11.72 -15.28
C ARG A 311 8.52 -10.31 -15.68
N GLY A 312 9.59 -9.85 -15.07
CA GLY A 312 10.29 -8.62 -15.44
C GLY A 312 10.26 -7.53 -14.36
N ALA A 313 11.07 -6.51 -14.57
CA ALA A 313 11.17 -5.37 -13.68
C ALA A 313 9.86 -4.59 -13.65
N THR A 314 9.43 -4.21 -12.46
CA THR A 314 8.23 -3.38 -12.27
C THR A 314 8.56 -1.91 -12.12
N TRP A 315 9.83 -1.56 -11.94
CA TRP A 315 10.33 -0.20 -11.82
C TRP A 315 11.52 0.06 -12.74
N ILE A 316 11.57 1.26 -13.31
CA ILE A 316 12.70 1.74 -14.09
C ILE A 316 13.13 3.10 -13.53
N GLY A 317 14.28 3.13 -12.93
CA GLY A 317 14.89 4.31 -12.37
C GLY A 317 15.82 5.04 -13.33
N PRO A 318 16.50 6.08 -12.82
CA PRO A 318 17.53 6.81 -13.55
C PRO A 318 18.62 5.87 -14.09
N LEU A 319 19.23 6.28 -15.20
CA LEU A 319 20.31 5.53 -15.85
C LEU A 319 19.92 4.11 -16.32
N GLY A 320 18.61 3.83 -16.46
CA GLY A 320 18.13 2.53 -16.92
C GLY A 320 18.26 1.41 -15.87
N ILE A 321 18.36 1.74 -14.59
CA ILE A 321 18.33 0.74 -13.53
C ILE A 321 16.94 0.12 -13.47
N HIS A 322 16.87 -1.21 -13.47
CA HIS A 322 15.64 -1.96 -13.43
C HIS A 322 15.53 -2.77 -12.13
N ALA A 323 14.36 -2.79 -11.49
CA ALA A 323 14.10 -3.58 -10.30
C ALA A 323 12.66 -4.14 -10.30
N THR A 324 12.47 -5.28 -9.63
CA THR A 324 11.14 -5.82 -9.33
C THR A 324 10.80 -5.42 -7.89
N LEU A 325 10.03 -4.36 -7.73
CA LEU A 325 9.68 -3.78 -6.43
C LEU A 325 8.23 -4.09 -6.04
N ASP A 326 7.37 -4.34 -7.03
CA ASP A 326 5.94 -4.51 -6.85
C ASP A 326 5.54 -5.98 -6.93
N TYR A 327 4.62 -6.40 -6.06
CA TYR A 327 4.17 -7.79 -5.97
C TYR A 327 2.67 -7.87 -5.72
N VAL A 328 2.11 -9.03 -6.06
CA VAL A 328 0.77 -9.48 -5.68
C VAL A 328 0.93 -10.78 -4.90
N PHE A 329 0.36 -10.84 -3.72
CA PHE A 329 0.28 -12.01 -2.86
C PHE A 329 -1.18 -12.35 -2.59
N VAL A 330 -1.50 -13.63 -2.50
CA VAL A 330 -2.86 -14.11 -2.25
C VAL A 330 -2.84 -15.19 -1.18
N ARG A 331 -3.81 -15.15 -0.30
CA ARG A 331 -4.09 -16.20 0.69
C ARG A 331 -5.57 -16.53 0.66
N GLY A 332 -5.88 -17.80 0.57
CA GLY A 332 -7.25 -18.32 0.49
C GLY A 332 -7.69 -18.60 -0.94
N SER A 333 -8.69 -19.44 -1.07
CA SER A 333 -9.14 -19.95 -2.35
C SER A 333 -9.93 -18.92 -3.14
N VAL A 334 -9.55 -18.73 -4.38
CA VAL A 334 -10.32 -18.08 -5.45
C VAL A 334 -10.48 -19.10 -6.58
N GLY A 335 -11.45 -18.91 -7.47
CA GLY A 335 -11.63 -19.84 -8.61
C GLY A 335 -10.39 -19.91 -9.49
N SER A 336 -9.87 -18.77 -9.90
CA SER A 336 -8.54 -18.65 -10.52
C SER A 336 -8.01 -17.22 -10.40
N ILE A 337 -6.70 -17.08 -10.54
CA ILE A 337 -6.04 -15.77 -10.61
C ILE A 337 -4.96 -15.76 -11.67
N GLN A 338 -4.95 -14.71 -12.48
CA GLN A 338 -3.88 -14.44 -13.45
C GLN A 338 -3.25 -13.11 -13.10
N VAL A 339 -1.92 -13.05 -13.01
CA VAL A 339 -1.17 -11.83 -12.71
C VAL A 339 -0.24 -11.49 -13.87
N GLN A 340 -0.31 -10.24 -14.34
CA GLN A 340 0.57 -9.75 -15.39
C GLN A 340 1.08 -8.33 -15.05
N ARG A 341 2.30 -8.04 -15.48
CA ARG A 341 2.82 -6.69 -15.52
C ARG A 341 2.34 -6.03 -16.82
N LEU A 342 1.75 -4.84 -16.73
CA LEU A 342 1.36 -4.07 -17.91
C LEU A 342 2.60 -3.56 -18.67
N SER A 343 2.46 -3.31 -19.95
CA SER A 343 3.56 -2.83 -20.81
C SER A 343 3.79 -1.33 -20.72
N SER A 344 2.77 -0.55 -20.33
CA SER A 344 2.86 0.90 -20.15
C SER A 344 2.99 1.26 -18.67
N ARG A 345 3.79 2.28 -18.36
CA ARG A 345 3.91 2.88 -17.03
C ARG A 345 2.90 4.01 -16.78
N PHE A 346 2.18 4.43 -17.80
CA PHE A 346 1.20 5.52 -17.73
C PHE A 346 1.73 6.80 -17.06
N GLY A 347 3.00 7.15 -17.30
CA GLY A 347 3.62 8.36 -16.72
C GLY A 347 4.32 8.18 -15.37
N SER A 348 4.14 7.04 -14.69
CA SER A 348 4.90 6.71 -13.48
C SER A 348 6.29 6.14 -13.82
N ASP A 349 7.16 5.98 -12.84
CA ASP A 349 8.38 5.18 -12.92
C ASP A 349 8.14 3.68 -12.65
N HIS A 350 6.94 3.32 -12.17
CA HIS A 350 6.49 1.94 -11.97
C HIS A 350 5.54 1.47 -13.08
N PHE A 351 5.60 0.18 -13.38
CA PHE A 351 4.62 -0.52 -14.22
C PHE A 351 3.50 -1.06 -13.35
N PRO A 352 2.21 -0.86 -13.71
CA PRO A 352 1.11 -1.49 -13.00
C PRO A 352 1.16 -3.01 -13.08
N LEU A 353 0.79 -3.68 -12.00
CA LEU A 353 0.46 -5.10 -11.98
C LEU A 353 -1.06 -5.25 -12.07
N LEU A 354 -1.51 -6.05 -13.01
CA LEU A 354 -2.93 -6.39 -13.18
C LEU A 354 -3.13 -7.85 -12.77
N ALA A 355 -4.02 -8.07 -11.81
CA ALA A 355 -4.52 -9.39 -11.44
C ALA A 355 -6.00 -9.51 -11.82
N VAL A 356 -6.37 -10.54 -12.57
CA VAL A 356 -7.77 -10.88 -12.84
C VAL A 356 -8.13 -12.09 -12.00
N ILE A 357 -9.10 -11.93 -11.11
CA ILE A 357 -9.60 -12.97 -10.22
C ILE A 357 -10.98 -13.42 -10.72
N ARG A 358 -11.18 -14.72 -10.78
CA ARG A 358 -12.47 -15.37 -11.05
C ARG A 358 -12.98 -16.01 -9.76
N PHE A 359 -14.28 -15.89 -9.52
CA PHE A 359 -14.98 -16.48 -8.39
C PHE A 359 -15.85 -17.67 -8.81
#